data_2ec477735491676bbd8073df2f166add
#
_entry.id   2ec477735491676bbd8073df2f166add
#
_cell.length_a   1.000
_cell.length_b   1.000
_cell.length_c   1.000
_cell.angle_alpha   90.00
_cell.angle_beta   90.00
_cell.angle_gamma   90.00
#
_symmetry.space_group_name_H-M   'P 1'
#
loop_
_entity.id
_entity.type
_entity.pdbx_description
1 polymer ?
#
loop_
_entity_poly.entity_id
_entity_poly.type
_entity_poly.pdbx_seq_one_letter_code
_entity_poly.pdbx_strand_id
1 'polypeptide(L)'
;TDEQSYMDYYDRNAPYFYGDPASDKPWLEKIDQEARELGIANNDIRLLDTAITMMEKGGDEAVTGRILAERYTLKRFSTPTQWRQWFDKNRNNMFFTEAGGFKWLVNTYEPGENDYSVIKE
;
A
#
# COMPACT_ATOMS: atom_id res chain seq x y z
N THR A 1 -17.70 -26.74 -4.79
CA THR A 1 -18.58 -26.22 -3.74
C THR A 1 -18.40 -24.70 -3.63
N ASP A 2 -19.34 -24.06 -2.99
CA ASP A 2 -19.25 -22.62 -2.82
C ASP A 2 -18.03 -22.23 -1.97
N GLU A 3 -17.72 -23.04 -0.98
CA GLU A 3 -16.54 -22.78 -0.16
C GLU A 3 -15.26 -22.90 -0.96
N GLN A 4 -15.18 -23.94 -1.80
CA GLN A 4 -13.98 -24.13 -2.62
C GLN A 4 -13.86 -22.98 -3.63
N SER A 5 -14.97 -22.55 -4.22
CA SER A 5 -14.94 -21.45 -5.17
C SER A 5 -14.48 -20.16 -4.52
N TYR A 6 -14.92 -19.91 -3.30
CA TYR A 6 -14.50 -18.70 -2.57
C TYR A 6 -13.01 -18.77 -2.24
N MET A 7 -12.52 -19.93 -1.80
CA MET A 7 -11.11 -20.07 -1.47
C MET A 7 -10.24 -19.91 -2.70
N ASP A 8 -10.68 -20.47 -3.84
CA ASP A 8 -9.93 -20.30 -5.08
C ASP A 8 -9.88 -18.84 -5.51
N TYR A 9 -11.00 -18.15 -5.36
CA TYR A 9 -11.06 -16.71 -5.67
C TYR A 9 -10.12 -15.94 -4.78
N TYR A 10 -10.14 -16.22 -3.47
CA TYR A 10 -9.29 -15.51 -2.51
C TYR A 10 -7.81 -15.76 -2.83
N ASP A 11 -7.45 -17.02 -3.07
CA ASP A 11 -6.05 -17.36 -3.33
C ASP A 11 -5.53 -16.66 -4.58
N ARG A 12 -6.37 -16.54 -5.60
CA ARG A 12 -5.94 -15.89 -6.84
C ARG A 12 -5.84 -14.38 -6.72
N ASN A 13 -6.65 -13.80 -5.87
CA ASN A 13 -6.80 -12.34 -5.85
C ASN A 13 -6.23 -11.64 -4.63
N ALA A 14 -5.97 -12.38 -3.56
CA ALA A 14 -5.48 -11.77 -2.32
C ALA A 14 -4.24 -10.88 -2.51
N PRO A 15 -3.27 -11.26 -3.38
CA PRO A 15 -2.11 -10.39 -3.58
C PRO A 15 -2.45 -9.04 -4.18
N TYR A 16 -3.69 -8.85 -4.67
CA TYR A 16 -4.09 -7.61 -5.31
C TYR A 16 -5.30 -6.97 -4.62
N PHE A 17 -5.58 -7.37 -3.38
CA PHE A 17 -6.67 -6.74 -2.65
C PHE A 17 -6.24 -5.39 -2.08
N TYR A 18 -7.18 -4.47 -2.01
CA TYR A 18 -6.96 -3.23 -1.27
C TYR A 18 -8.27 -2.80 -0.63
N GLY A 19 -8.16 -2.04 0.45
CA GLY A 19 -9.32 -1.47 1.12
C GLY A 19 -9.47 -0.02 0.72
N ASP A 20 -10.71 0.41 0.50
CA ASP A 20 -10.99 1.78 0.11
C ASP A 20 -11.86 2.41 1.20
N PRO A 21 -11.27 3.18 2.11
CA PRO A 21 -12.05 3.75 3.21
C PRO A 21 -13.09 4.78 2.76
N ALA A 22 -12.97 5.25 1.53
CA ALA A 22 -13.94 6.21 1.01
C ALA A 22 -15.12 5.53 0.31
N SER A 23 -15.07 4.20 0.21
CA SER A 23 -16.15 3.44 -0.43
C SER A 23 -17.36 3.40 0.48
N ASP A 24 -18.54 3.18 -0.10
CA ASP A 24 -19.75 2.99 0.68
C ASP A 24 -19.72 1.66 1.43
N LYS A 25 -18.80 0.77 1.05
CA LYS A 25 -18.62 -0.51 1.75
C LYS A 25 -17.14 -0.66 2.07
N PRO A 26 -16.62 0.15 2.99
CA PRO A 26 -15.17 0.17 3.25
C PRO A 26 -14.62 -1.13 3.82
N TRP A 27 -15.50 -2.01 4.31
CA TRP A 27 -15.06 -3.28 4.86
C TRP A 27 -14.82 -4.34 3.77
N LEU A 28 -15.22 -4.06 2.53
CA LEU A 28 -15.00 -5.02 1.45
C LEU A 28 -13.71 -4.69 0.73
N GLU A 29 -12.89 -5.72 0.52
CA GLU A 29 -11.68 -5.52 -0.26
C GLU A 29 -12.04 -5.46 -1.74
N LYS A 30 -11.29 -4.67 -2.47
CA LYS A 30 -11.41 -4.53 -3.91
C LYS A 30 -10.17 -5.10 -4.57
N ILE A 31 -10.28 -5.49 -5.83
CA ILE A 31 -9.16 -6.03 -6.58
C ILE A 31 -8.50 -4.90 -7.35
N ASP A 32 -7.18 -4.78 -7.18
CA ASP A 32 -6.40 -3.73 -7.82
C ASP A 32 -5.94 -4.20 -9.19
N GLN A 33 -6.61 -3.75 -10.22
CA GLN A 33 -6.26 -4.12 -11.58
C GLN A 33 -4.92 -3.51 -11.99
N GLU A 34 -4.59 -2.32 -11.51
CA GLU A 34 -3.34 -1.66 -11.84
C GLU A 34 -2.14 -2.47 -11.31
N ALA A 35 -2.22 -2.92 -10.06
CA ALA A 35 -1.14 -3.73 -9.49
C ALA A 35 -1.07 -5.08 -10.18
N ARG A 36 -2.21 -5.65 -10.54
CA ARG A 36 -2.24 -6.94 -11.22
C ARG A 36 -1.57 -6.84 -12.59
N GLU A 37 -1.81 -5.75 -13.31
CA GLU A 37 -1.18 -5.55 -14.62
C GLU A 37 0.32 -5.39 -14.49
N LEU A 38 0.79 -4.80 -13.40
CA LEU A 38 2.21 -4.68 -13.16
C LEU A 38 2.83 -5.99 -12.68
N GLY A 39 2.00 -6.91 -12.19
CA GLY A 39 2.49 -8.19 -11.68
C GLY A 39 3.21 -8.07 -10.35
N ILE A 40 2.91 -7.04 -9.56
CA ILE A 40 3.54 -6.82 -8.27
C ILE A 40 2.49 -6.92 -7.19
N ALA A 41 2.72 -7.79 -6.22
CA ALA A 41 1.75 -8.01 -5.15
C ALA A 41 1.69 -6.82 -4.20
N ASN A 42 0.57 -6.67 -3.53
CA ASN A 42 0.33 -5.55 -2.61
C ASN A 42 1.31 -5.53 -1.43
N ASN A 43 1.80 -6.69 -1.02
CA ASN A 43 2.73 -6.76 0.12
C ASN A 43 4.19 -6.76 -0.32
N ASP A 44 4.46 -6.39 -1.55
CA ASP A 44 5.81 -6.28 -2.07
C ASP A 44 6.12 -4.77 -2.15
N ILE A 45 7.08 -4.32 -1.38
CA ILE A 45 7.39 -2.88 -1.31
C ILE A 45 7.81 -2.31 -2.66
N ARG A 46 8.23 -3.16 -3.61
CA ARG A 46 8.54 -2.69 -4.96
C ARG A 46 7.34 -2.07 -5.64
N LEU A 47 6.12 -2.38 -5.17
CA LEU A 47 4.94 -1.75 -5.73
C LEU A 47 4.99 -0.24 -5.49
N LEU A 48 5.40 0.19 -4.30
CA LEU A 48 5.51 1.62 -4.00
C LEU A 48 6.65 2.26 -4.79
N ASP A 49 7.79 1.59 -4.87
CA ASP A 49 8.92 2.10 -5.64
C ASP A 49 8.54 2.28 -7.10
N THR A 50 7.87 1.28 -7.67
CA THR A 50 7.42 1.32 -9.06
C THR A 50 6.41 2.46 -9.26
N ALA A 51 5.47 2.61 -8.33
CA ALA A 51 4.47 3.66 -8.42
C ALA A 51 5.12 5.05 -8.45
N ILE A 52 6.13 5.25 -7.61
CA ILE A 52 6.82 6.53 -7.55
C ILE A 52 7.64 6.75 -8.83
N THR A 53 8.29 5.71 -9.34
CA THR A 53 9.01 5.80 -10.60
C THR A 53 8.07 6.19 -11.75
N MET A 54 6.86 5.65 -11.75
CA MET A 54 5.86 5.99 -12.75
C MET A 54 5.47 7.47 -12.64
N MET A 55 5.35 7.97 -11.42
CA MET A 55 5.06 9.40 -11.24
C MET A 55 6.21 10.26 -11.74
N GLU A 56 7.44 9.81 -11.54
CA GLU A 56 8.61 10.56 -11.99
C GLU A 56 8.71 10.61 -13.52
N LYS A 57 8.20 9.58 -14.18
CA LYS A 57 8.20 9.58 -15.64
C LYS A 57 7.18 10.54 -16.24
N GLY A 58 6.11 10.79 -15.54
CA GLY A 58 5.08 11.71 -16.00
C GLY A 58 4.10 11.06 -16.97
N GLY A 59 3.20 11.85 -17.51
CA GLY A 59 2.20 11.37 -18.47
C GLY A 59 1.15 10.48 -17.82
N ASP A 60 0.60 9.57 -18.61
CA ASP A 60 -0.45 8.66 -18.13
C ASP A 60 0.07 7.74 -17.03
N GLU A 61 1.35 7.37 -17.08
CA GLU A 61 1.92 6.53 -16.05
C GLU A 61 1.92 7.24 -14.70
N ALA A 62 2.09 8.55 -14.69
CA ALA A 62 2.10 9.30 -13.44
C ALA A 62 0.75 9.24 -12.75
N VAL A 63 -0.34 9.24 -13.51
CA VAL A 63 -1.68 9.14 -12.95
C VAL A 63 -1.85 7.78 -12.25
N THR A 64 -1.47 6.71 -12.94
CA THR A 64 -1.57 5.37 -12.38
C THR A 64 -0.66 5.23 -11.15
N GLY A 65 0.55 5.75 -11.23
CA GLY A 65 1.49 5.68 -10.10
C GLY A 65 0.95 6.39 -8.87
N ARG A 66 0.34 7.57 -9.06
CA ARG A 66 -0.23 8.30 -7.94
C ARG A 66 -1.39 7.53 -7.33
N ILE A 67 -2.24 6.94 -8.17
CA ILE A 67 -3.36 6.14 -7.66
C ILE A 67 -2.85 5.01 -6.79
N LEU A 68 -1.84 4.29 -7.27
CA LEU A 68 -1.28 3.17 -6.51
C LEU A 68 -0.65 3.64 -5.20
N ALA A 69 0.15 4.69 -5.25
CA ALA A 69 0.85 5.16 -4.06
C ALA A 69 -0.13 5.65 -3.00
N GLU A 70 -1.15 6.41 -3.40
CA GLU A 70 -2.14 6.90 -2.44
C GLU A 70 -3.01 5.77 -1.90
N ARG A 71 -3.32 4.80 -2.75
CA ARG A 71 -4.16 3.66 -2.36
C ARG A 71 -3.54 2.84 -1.23
N TYR A 72 -2.24 2.65 -1.29
CA TYR A 72 -1.57 1.75 -0.33
C TYR A 72 -0.88 2.46 0.83
N THR A 73 -0.85 3.79 0.85
CA THR A 73 -0.17 4.49 1.94
C THR A 73 -1.07 5.47 2.69
N LEU A 74 -2.19 5.85 2.07
CA LEU A 74 -3.08 6.89 2.61
C LEU A 74 -2.34 8.22 2.75
N LYS A 75 -1.21 8.38 2.06
CA LYS A 75 -0.48 9.63 2.02
C LYS A 75 -0.80 10.36 0.73
N ARG A 76 -0.66 11.66 0.76
CA ARG A 76 -0.86 12.49 -0.42
C ARG A 76 0.22 13.57 -0.44
N PHE A 77 1.07 13.49 -1.45
CA PHE A 77 2.10 14.52 -1.62
C PHE A 77 1.85 15.21 -2.96
N SER A 78 2.26 16.44 -3.07
CA SER A 78 2.00 17.23 -4.26
C SER A 78 2.87 16.86 -5.45
N THR A 79 4.11 16.44 -5.20
CA THR A 79 5.06 16.18 -6.29
C THR A 79 5.71 14.82 -6.17
N PRO A 80 6.15 14.25 -7.29
CA PRO A 80 6.89 12.99 -7.24
C PRO A 80 8.15 13.07 -6.38
N THR A 81 8.79 14.23 -6.34
CA THR A 81 9.99 14.43 -5.52
C THR A 81 9.66 14.23 -4.04
N GLN A 82 8.52 14.77 -3.60
CA GLN A 82 8.10 14.59 -2.22
C GLN A 82 7.81 13.13 -1.91
N TRP A 83 7.19 12.41 -2.85
CA TRP A 83 6.93 10.98 -2.70
C TRP A 83 8.25 10.22 -2.57
N ARG A 84 9.22 10.54 -3.43
CA ARG A 84 10.51 9.85 -3.42
C ARG A 84 11.27 10.11 -2.12
N GLN A 85 11.26 11.35 -1.65
CA GLN A 85 11.94 11.70 -0.41
C GLN A 85 11.32 10.97 0.77
N TRP A 86 10.00 10.92 0.83
CA TRP A 86 9.30 10.22 1.89
C TRP A 86 9.62 8.72 1.86
N PHE A 87 9.59 8.13 0.68
CA PHE A 87 9.84 6.70 0.53
C PHE A 87 11.27 6.35 0.90
N ASP A 88 12.24 7.11 0.39
CA ASP A 88 13.65 6.84 0.67
C ASP A 88 13.96 6.97 2.15
N LYS A 89 13.32 7.92 2.81
CA LYS A 89 13.55 8.13 4.24
C LYS A 89 12.98 6.99 5.07
N ASN A 90 11.85 6.44 4.65
CA ASN A 90 11.08 5.54 5.51
C ASN A 90 11.08 4.08 5.08
N ARG A 91 11.57 3.75 3.89
CA ARG A 91 11.38 2.41 3.33
C ARG A 91 11.91 1.30 4.23
N ASN A 92 12.95 1.52 4.97
CA ASN A 92 13.53 0.49 5.83
C ASN A 92 12.72 0.28 7.10
N ASN A 93 11.78 1.18 7.37
CA ASN A 93 10.93 1.09 8.55
C ASN A 93 9.47 0.91 8.18
N MET A 94 9.19 0.49 6.96
CA MET A 94 7.82 0.30 6.52
C MET A 94 7.40 -1.15 6.66
N PHE A 95 6.14 -1.35 6.91
CA PHE A 95 5.58 -2.69 7.00
C PHE A 95 4.18 -2.70 6.39
N PHE A 96 3.79 -3.87 5.88
CA PHE A 96 2.50 -4.04 5.25
C PHE A 96 1.52 -4.63 6.27
N THR A 97 0.28 -4.17 6.28
CA THR A 97 -0.73 -4.74 7.15
C THR A 97 -2.03 -4.96 6.38
N GLU A 98 -2.60 -6.14 6.55
CA GLU A 98 -3.90 -6.45 5.98
C GLU A 98 -4.99 -5.89 6.89
N ALA A 99 -4.71 -5.88 8.18
CA ALA A 99 -5.71 -5.44 9.16
C ALA A 99 -6.12 -3.99 8.99
N GLY A 100 -5.26 -3.18 8.44
CA GLY A 100 -5.58 -1.78 8.20
C GLY A 100 -6.12 -1.51 6.82
N GLY A 101 -6.55 -2.54 6.10
CA GLY A 101 -7.08 -2.36 4.75
C GLY A 101 -6.02 -2.51 3.68
N PHE A 102 -5.04 -3.36 3.89
CA PHE A 102 -3.96 -3.60 2.93
C PHE A 102 -3.16 -2.34 2.67
N LYS A 103 -2.47 -1.88 3.71
CA LYS A 103 -1.72 -0.62 3.64
C LYS A 103 -0.27 -0.81 4.05
N TRP A 104 0.58 0.05 3.52
CA TRP A 104 1.97 0.16 3.94
C TRP A 104 2.06 1.32 4.91
N LEU A 105 2.54 1.01 6.12
CA LEU A 105 2.66 2.01 7.19
C LEU A 105 4.11 2.16 7.58
N VAL A 106 4.45 3.29 8.16
CA VAL A 106 5.79 3.53 8.66
C VAL A 106 5.81 3.18 10.13
N ASN A 107 6.77 2.35 10.53
CA ASN A 107 6.93 2.02 11.93
C ASN A 107 7.67 3.17 12.61
N THR A 108 6.96 3.91 13.44
CA THR A 108 7.53 5.04 14.14
C THR A 108 8.09 4.65 15.51
N TYR A 109 7.99 3.38 15.88
CA TYR A 109 8.56 2.94 17.15
C TYR A 109 10.07 2.95 17.07
N GLU A 110 10.71 3.48 18.08
CA GLU A 110 12.16 3.51 18.13
C GLU A 110 12.64 2.63 19.26
N PRO A 111 13.38 1.58 18.93
CA PRO A 111 13.89 0.67 19.96
C PRO A 111 14.76 1.45 20.93
N GLY A 112 14.55 1.22 22.17
CA GLY A 112 15.33 1.93 23.15
C GLY A 112 14.59 3.04 23.81
N GLU A 113 13.53 3.50 23.22
CA GLU A 113 12.77 4.52 23.77
C GLU A 113 11.88 3.86 24.67
N ASN A 114 12.14 3.09 25.48
CA ASN A 114 11.32 2.66 26.43
C ASN A 114 10.09 2.13 26.06
N ASP A 115 10.12 1.15 25.64
CA ASP A 115 9.13 0.42 25.18
C ASP A 115 7.91 0.51 25.89
N TYR A 116 7.92 0.39 27.09
CA TYR A 116 6.70 0.41 27.73
C TYR A 116 6.30 1.77 27.78
N SER A 117 7.19 2.58 27.53
CA SER A 117 6.78 3.91 27.65
C SER A 117 6.14 4.31 26.40
N VAL A 118 6.25 3.53 25.42
CA VAL A 118 5.60 3.89 24.22
C VAL A 118 4.22 4.07 24.56
N ILE A 119 3.88 3.49 25.61
CA ILE A 119 2.60 3.59 25.97
C ILE A 119 2.53 4.66 26.85
N LYS A 120 3.58 5.07 27.31
CA LYS A 120 3.55 6.05 28.24
C LYS A 120 3.02 7.22 27.62
N GLU A 121 3.03 7.41 27.16
CA GLU A 121 2.61 8.54 26.83
C GLU A 121 2.22 8.56 26.14
#